data_b4b66f23283e954da0aa1c8871ba1316
#
_entry.id   b4b66f23283e954da0aa1c8871ba1316
#
_cell.length_a   1.000
_cell.length_b   1.000
_cell.length_c   1.000
_cell.angle_alpha   90.00
_cell.angle_beta   90.00
_cell.angle_gamma   90.00
#
_symmetry.space_group_name_H-M   'P 1'
#
loop_
_entity.id
_entity.type
_entity.pdbx_description
1 polymer ?
#
loop_
_entity_poly.entity_id
_entity_poly.type
_entity_poly.pdbx_seq_one_letter_code
_entity_poly.pdbx_strand_id
1 'polypeptide(L)'
;MEEYNIINCKTKEEFYDWLKENHDKENECYIICKRGKIKKNTNIFYYIDAVYMALCFGWIDSTLRVINGISYQRFSPRKKNSHWSELNKARCKWLIKNNLMTKAGFNVLPDLNEEFEIDKDIVKLLKKDKDVWKNFNNFPELYRRIRISNIQGQKKKSDVYNKSLKHFLKETKENNIYGDWDDNGRLTDIYD
;
A
#
# COMPACT_ATOMS: atom_id res chain seq x y z
N MET A 1 13.11 -12.61 27.74
CA MET A 1 11.98 -12.76 26.80
C MET A 1 11.86 -11.46 26.02
N GLU A 2 11.70 -11.52 24.70
CA GLU A 2 11.39 -10.29 23.94
C GLU A 2 10.02 -9.80 24.42
N GLU A 3 9.95 -8.57 24.91
CA GLU A 3 8.72 -7.92 25.31
C GLU A 3 8.11 -7.23 24.09
N TYR A 4 6.96 -7.72 23.63
CA TYR A 4 6.26 -7.17 22.48
C TYR A 4 5.21 -6.17 22.93
N ASN A 5 5.17 -4.98 22.36
CA ASN A 5 4.13 -4.00 22.61
C ASN A 5 2.83 -4.41 21.89
N ILE A 6 2.09 -5.35 22.50
CA ILE A 6 0.83 -5.88 21.95
C ILE A 6 -0.33 -4.98 22.38
N ILE A 7 -1.05 -4.44 21.38
CA ILE A 7 -2.18 -3.56 21.60
C ILE A 7 -3.48 -4.33 21.30
N ASN A 8 -4.37 -4.35 22.26
CA ASN A 8 -5.67 -5.04 22.13
C ASN A 8 -6.73 -4.10 21.55
N CYS A 9 -6.56 -3.71 20.26
CA CYS A 9 -7.55 -2.95 19.52
C CYS A 9 -8.49 -3.88 18.77
N LYS A 10 -9.79 -3.64 18.88
CA LYS A 10 -10.85 -4.40 18.19
C LYS A 10 -11.43 -3.63 17.00
N THR A 11 -11.23 -2.32 16.95
CA THR A 11 -11.74 -1.42 15.92
C THR A 11 -10.64 -0.50 15.38
N LYS A 12 -10.88 0.10 14.23
CA LYS A 12 -9.96 1.09 13.65
C LYS A 12 -9.91 2.37 14.47
N GLU A 13 -11.02 2.73 15.13
CA GLU A 13 -11.14 3.88 16.01
C GLU A 13 -10.25 3.70 17.25
N GLU A 14 -10.29 2.54 17.91
CA GLU A 14 -9.42 2.23 19.05
C GLU A 14 -7.93 2.27 18.65
N PHE A 15 -7.59 1.79 17.46
CA PHE A 15 -6.21 1.87 16.97
C PHE A 15 -5.80 3.30 16.63
N TYR A 16 -6.69 4.10 16.05
CA TYR A 16 -6.46 5.51 15.79
C TYR A 16 -6.20 6.29 17.09
N ASP A 17 -7.02 6.07 18.13
CA ASP A 17 -6.88 6.74 19.43
C ASP A 17 -5.56 6.34 20.11
N TRP A 18 -5.20 5.06 20.05
CA TRP A 18 -3.89 4.61 20.55
C TRP A 18 -2.74 5.31 19.81
N LEU A 19 -2.77 5.38 18.48
CA LEU A 19 -1.76 6.08 17.69
C LEU A 19 -1.71 7.57 18.03
N LYS A 20 -2.83 8.20 18.25
CA LYS A 20 -2.92 9.62 18.65
C LYS A 20 -2.15 9.91 19.94
N GLU A 21 -2.15 8.99 20.88
CA GLU A 21 -1.50 9.14 22.17
C GLU A 21 -0.04 8.65 22.18
N ASN A 22 0.34 7.74 21.28
CA ASN A 22 1.57 6.96 21.39
C ASN A 22 2.51 7.05 20.18
N HIS A 23 2.09 7.63 19.04
CA HIS A 23 2.87 7.62 17.79
C HIS A 23 4.26 8.26 17.89
N ASP A 24 4.48 9.18 18.84
CA ASP A 24 5.74 9.88 19.11
C ASP A 24 6.51 9.34 20.31
N LYS A 25 5.94 8.38 21.05
CA LYS A 25 6.52 7.77 22.25
C LYS A 25 6.98 6.34 22.01
N GLU A 26 6.27 5.62 21.14
CA GLU A 26 6.50 4.20 20.87
C GLU A 26 7.24 3.99 19.55
N ASN A 27 8.06 2.93 19.51
CA ASN A 27 8.84 2.56 18.34
C ASN A 27 8.21 1.45 17.49
N GLU A 28 7.25 0.73 18.05
CA GLU A 28 6.48 -0.31 17.38
C GLU A 28 5.25 -0.71 18.18
N CYS A 29 4.30 -1.33 17.49
CA CYS A 29 3.21 -2.05 18.14
C CYS A 29 2.80 -3.26 17.30
N TYR A 30 2.09 -4.18 17.94
CA TYR A 30 1.58 -5.42 17.38
C TYR A 30 0.08 -5.51 17.62
N ILE A 31 -0.70 -5.67 16.53
CA ILE A 31 -2.16 -5.76 16.61
C ILE A 31 -2.68 -6.98 15.88
N ILE A 32 -3.88 -7.43 16.25
CA ILE A 32 -4.64 -8.41 15.48
C ILE A 32 -5.59 -7.68 14.55
N CYS A 33 -5.51 -7.98 13.25
CA CYS A 33 -6.43 -7.45 12.25
C CYS A 33 -6.71 -8.49 11.17
N LYS A 34 -7.90 -8.45 10.58
CA LYS A 34 -8.31 -9.42 9.55
C LYS A 34 -7.79 -9.01 8.19
N ARG A 35 -7.15 -9.92 7.48
CA ARG A 35 -6.77 -9.75 6.08
C ARG A 35 -7.90 -10.18 5.14
N GLY A 36 -7.89 -9.66 3.90
CA GLY A 36 -8.83 -9.98 2.83
C GLY A 36 -9.84 -8.88 2.54
N LYS A 37 -10.78 -9.18 1.66
CA LYS A 37 -11.79 -8.20 1.20
C LYS A 37 -12.69 -7.75 2.36
N ILE A 38 -12.93 -6.44 2.42
CA ILE A 38 -13.85 -5.84 3.39
C ILE A 38 -15.28 -6.33 3.10
N LYS A 39 -15.93 -6.86 4.12
CA LYS A 39 -17.37 -7.14 4.08
C LYS A 39 -18.11 -5.91 4.59
N LYS A 40 -19.07 -5.40 3.81
CA LYS A 40 -19.93 -4.30 4.23
C LYS A 40 -20.75 -4.69 5.47
N ASN A 41 -21.03 -3.72 6.33
CA ASN A 41 -21.86 -3.88 7.54
C ASN A 41 -21.33 -4.88 8.57
N THR A 42 -20.00 -4.94 8.75
CA THR A 42 -19.37 -5.73 9.81
C THR A 42 -18.48 -4.84 10.68
N ASN A 43 -18.46 -5.11 12.01
CA ASN A 43 -17.56 -4.46 12.96
C ASN A 43 -16.18 -5.15 13.00
N ILE A 44 -15.73 -5.69 11.87
CA ILE A 44 -14.45 -6.38 11.78
C ILE A 44 -13.36 -5.33 11.53
N PHE A 45 -12.32 -5.38 12.36
CA PHE A 45 -11.13 -4.56 12.15
C PHE A 45 -10.25 -5.18 11.06
N TYR A 46 -10.20 -4.55 9.90
CA TYR A 46 -9.42 -5.03 8.76
C TYR A 46 -8.02 -4.45 8.73
N TYR A 47 -7.07 -5.24 8.23
CA TYR A 47 -5.68 -4.83 8.01
C TYR A 47 -5.56 -3.53 7.20
N ILE A 48 -6.38 -3.38 6.16
CA ILE A 48 -6.34 -2.18 5.33
C ILE A 48 -6.76 -0.93 6.13
N ASP A 49 -7.72 -1.04 7.04
CA ASP A 49 -8.10 0.08 7.90
C ASP A 49 -6.96 0.44 8.87
N ALA A 50 -6.27 -0.56 9.42
CA ALA A 50 -5.09 -0.35 10.25
C ALA A 50 -3.97 0.38 9.48
N VAL A 51 -3.74 0.03 8.20
CA VAL A 51 -2.77 0.73 7.35
C VAL A 51 -3.14 2.21 7.17
N TYR A 52 -4.42 2.53 6.91
CA TYR A 52 -4.87 3.91 6.80
C TYR A 52 -4.68 4.69 8.11
N MET A 53 -5.05 4.10 9.26
CA MET A 53 -4.85 4.74 10.56
C MET A 53 -3.36 4.99 10.85
N ALA A 54 -2.51 4.01 10.57
CA ALA A 54 -1.05 4.14 10.73
C ALA A 54 -0.48 5.27 9.86
N LEU A 55 -0.87 5.34 8.58
CA LEU A 55 -0.42 6.39 7.65
C LEU A 55 -0.83 7.80 8.12
N CYS A 56 -1.97 7.96 8.81
CA CYS A 56 -2.38 9.25 9.39
C CYS A 56 -1.31 9.82 10.35
N PHE A 57 -0.56 8.95 11.02
CA PHE A 57 0.46 9.34 12.01
C PHE A 57 1.90 9.10 11.54
N GLY A 58 2.10 8.83 10.25
CA GLY A 58 3.42 8.57 9.68
C GLY A 58 4.01 7.20 10.05
N TRP A 59 3.16 6.26 10.43
CA TRP A 59 3.51 4.87 10.69
C TRP A 59 3.23 3.99 9.47
N ILE A 60 3.84 2.80 9.46
CA ILE A 60 3.67 1.82 8.38
C ILE A 60 3.68 0.40 8.95
N ASP A 61 2.96 -0.47 8.27
CA ASP A 61 3.04 -1.91 8.51
C ASP A 61 4.38 -2.49 8.07
N SER A 62 4.76 -3.60 8.69
CA SER A 62 5.95 -4.35 8.34
C SER A 62 5.68 -5.87 8.37
N THR A 63 6.37 -6.61 9.21
CA THR A 63 6.27 -8.07 9.26
C THR A 63 5.03 -8.56 10.01
N LEU A 64 4.51 -9.71 9.58
CA LEU A 64 3.60 -10.51 10.38
C LEU A 64 4.43 -11.39 11.33
N ARG A 65 4.10 -11.39 12.62
CA ARG A 65 4.76 -12.26 13.63
C ARG A 65 3.77 -13.18 14.29
N VAL A 66 4.21 -14.41 14.55
CA VAL A 66 3.45 -15.35 15.38
C VAL A 66 4.04 -15.30 16.81
N ILE A 67 3.22 -14.91 17.77
CA ILE A 67 3.55 -14.80 19.18
C ILE A 67 2.57 -15.70 19.95
N ASN A 68 3.06 -16.72 20.65
CA ASN A 68 2.23 -17.70 21.35
C ASN A 68 1.10 -18.31 20.49
N GLY A 69 1.41 -18.65 19.22
CA GLY A 69 0.46 -19.25 18.29
C GLY A 69 -0.54 -18.25 17.63
N ILE A 70 -0.48 -16.96 17.97
CA ILE A 70 -1.35 -15.92 17.43
C ILE A 70 -0.56 -15.04 16.45
N SER A 71 -1.15 -14.75 15.28
CA SER A 71 -0.53 -13.88 14.27
C SER A 71 -0.85 -12.41 14.52
N TYR A 72 0.19 -11.60 14.67
CA TYR A 72 0.10 -10.16 14.87
C TYR A 72 0.74 -9.41 13.70
N GLN A 73 0.09 -8.33 13.27
CA GLN A 73 0.67 -7.38 12.33
C GLN A 73 1.47 -6.33 13.09
N ARG A 74 2.76 -6.18 12.73
CA ARG A 74 3.63 -5.15 13.29
C ARG A 74 3.44 -3.84 12.54
N PHE A 75 3.33 -2.75 13.29
CA PHE A 75 3.40 -1.36 12.82
C PHE A 75 4.55 -0.62 13.50
N SER A 76 5.14 0.35 12.82
CA SER A 76 6.23 1.18 13.37
C SER A 76 6.31 2.52 12.64
N PRO A 77 6.92 3.56 13.25
CA PRO A 77 7.19 4.81 12.56
C PRO A 77 7.94 4.58 11.25
N ARG A 78 7.61 5.33 10.22
CA ARG A 78 8.36 5.28 8.96
C ARG A 78 9.75 5.85 9.16
N LYS A 79 10.74 5.13 8.67
CA LYS A 79 12.11 5.64 8.64
C LYS A 79 12.22 6.78 7.63
N LYS A 80 12.94 7.82 7.99
CA LYS A 80 13.31 8.89 7.05
C LYS A 80 14.00 8.26 5.83
N ASN A 81 13.65 8.69 4.63
CA ASN A 81 14.15 8.14 3.35
C ASN A 81 13.75 6.69 3.05
N SER A 82 12.75 6.12 3.74
CA SER A 82 12.19 4.82 3.33
C SER A 82 11.47 4.93 2.00
N HIS A 83 11.54 3.87 1.18
CA HIS A 83 10.83 3.82 -0.10
C HIS A 83 9.30 3.92 0.11
N TRP A 84 8.65 4.72 -0.72
CA TRP A 84 7.19 4.84 -0.78
C TRP A 84 6.66 4.11 -2.00
N SER A 85 5.80 3.13 -1.79
CA SER A 85 5.07 2.50 -2.90
C SER A 85 4.02 3.45 -3.46
N GLU A 86 3.73 3.35 -4.76
CA GLU A 86 2.68 4.15 -5.41
C GLU A 86 1.31 3.95 -4.73
N LEU A 87 1.05 2.74 -4.24
CA LEU A 87 -0.18 2.46 -3.47
C LEU A 87 -0.25 3.27 -2.17
N ASN A 88 0.86 3.36 -1.40
CA ASN A 88 0.86 4.14 -0.16
C ASN A 88 0.86 5.65 -0.42
N LYS A 89 1.47 6.12 -1.52
CA LYS A 89 1.30 7.52 -1.96
C LYS A 89 -0.18 7.82 -2.27
N ALA A 90 -0.88 6.95 -2.98
CA ALA A 90 -2.31 7.09 -3.27
C ALA A 90 -3.18 7.09 -2.00
N ARG A 91 -2.89 6.20 -1.04
CA ARG A 91 -3.56 6.18 0.27
C ARG A 91 -3.40 7.51 1.01
N CYS A 92 -2.18 8.07 1.00
CA CYS A 92 -1.94 9.38 1.61
C CYS A 92 -2.69 10.51 0.88
N LYS A 93 -2.75 10.52 -0.45
CA LYS A 93 -3.59 11.46 -1.21
C LYS A 93 -5.06 11.35 -0.80
N TRP A 94 -5.57 10.12 -0.67
CA TRP A 94 -6.94 9.89 -0.21
C TRP A 94 -7.18 10.42 1.21
N LEU A 95 -6.25 10.16 2.14
CA LEU A 95 -6.33 10.67 3.52
C LEU A 95 -6.33 12.20 3.57
N ILE A 96 -5.53 12.85 2.74
CA ILE A 96 -5.48 14.32 2.63
C ILE A 96 -6.81 14.86 2.04
N LYS A 97 -7.29 14.28 0.93
CA LYS A 97 -8.56 14.65 0.28
C LYS A 97 -9.75 14.57 1.25
N ASN A 98 -9.71 13.62 2.19
CA ASN A 98 -10.76 13.43 3.19
C ASN A 98 -10.50 14.13 4.55
N ASN A 99 -9.48 14.98 4.66
CA ASN A 99 -9.10 15.71 5.89
C ASN A 99 -8.80 14.78 7.09
N LEU A 100 -8.26 13.59 6.83
CA LEU A 100 -7.92 12.59 7.85
C LEU A 100 -6.44 12.57 8.22
N MET A 101 -5.57 13.16 7.39
CA MET A 101 -4.13 13.20 7.63
C MET A 101 -3.79 14.12 8.80
N THR A 102 -3.03 13.62 9.77
CA THR A 102 -2.56 14.42 10.91
C THR A 102 -1.25 15.16 10.58
N LYS A 103 -0.87 16.13 11.44
CA LYS A 103 0.42 16.83 11.32
C LYS A 103 1.61 15.84 11.33
N ALA A 104 1.54 14.80 12.15
CA ALA A 104 2.59 13.76 12.21
C ALA A 104 2.72 13.02 10.88
N GLY A 105 1.60 12.65 10.25
CA GLY A 105 1.57 12.04 8.94
C GLY A 105 2.15 12.96 7.86
N PHE A 106 1.76 14.24 7.84
CA PHE A 106 2.30 15.21 6.88
C PHE A 106 3.82 15.35 6.95
N ASN A 107 4.41 15.31 8.15
CA ASN A 107 5.85 15.51 8.36
C ASN A 107 6.75 14.44 7.72
N VAL A 108 6.20 13.28 7.35
CA VAL A 108 6.97 12.16 6.77
C VAL A 108 6.62 11.87 5.31
N LEU A 109 5.71 12.65 4.71
CA LEU A 109 5.29 12.44 3.33
C LEU A 109 6.44 12.67 2.35
N PRO A 110 6.52 11.88 1.28
CA PRO A 110 7.34 12.20 0.12
C PRO A 110 6.64 13.28 -0.71
N ASP A 111 7.29 13.73 -1.78
CA ASP A 111 6.58 14.48 -2.82
C ASP A 111 5.50 13.57 -3.46
N LEU A 112 4.24 13.86 -3.18
CA LEU A 112 3.11 13.10 -3.72
C LEU A 112 2.81 13.46 -5.18
N ASN A 113 3.37 14.56 -5.71
CA ASN A 113 3.19 15.03 -7.08
C ASN A 113 4.37 14.68 -7.98
N GLU A 114 5.36 13.95 -7.44
CA GLU A 114 6.48 13.44 -8.22
C GLU A 114 5.98 12.68 -9.46
N GLU A 115 6.52 13.02 -10.63
CA GLU A 115 6.20 12.31 -11.86
C GLU A 115 6.64 10.85 -11.77
N PHE A 116 5.77 9.96 -12.21
CA PHE A 116 6.06 8.54 -12.25
C PHE A 116 6.65 8.15 -13.59
N GLU A 117 7.94 7.86 -13.61
CA GLU A 117 8.63 7.42 -14.81
C GLU A 117 8.58 5.90 -15.00
N ILE A 118 8.22 5.49 -16.21
CA ILE A 118 8.29 4.09 -16.64
C ILE A 118 9.62 3.86 -17.34
N ASP A 119 10.36 2.85 -16.90
CA ASP A 119 11.63 2.47 -17.51
C ASP A 119 11.49 2.23 -19.02
N LYS A 120 12.42 2.78 -19.79
CA LYS A 120 12.39 2.76 -21.26
C LYS A 120 12.33 1.34 -21.86
N ASP A 121 12.95 0.37 -21.20
CA ASP A 121 12.89 -1.05 -21.59
C ASP A 121 11.49 -1.64 -21.42
N ILE A 122 10.78 -1.29 -20.34
CA ILE A 122 9.38 -1.70 -20.12
C ILE A 122 8.46 -1.06 -21.15
N VAL A 123 8.61 0.25 -21.40
CA VAL A 123 7.84 0.94 -22.45
C VAL A 123 8.05 0.28 -23.81
N LYS A 124 9.31 -0.07 -24.15
CA LYS A 124 9.61 -0.77 -25.38
C LYS A 124 8.90 -2.12 -25.50
N LEU A 125 8.83 -2.87 -24.39
CA LEU A 125 8.12 -4.16 -24.38
C LEU A 125 6.60 -3.99 -24.50
N LEU A 126 6.01 -3.02 -23.80
CA LEU A 126 4.58 -2.70 -23.92
C LEU A 126 4.19 -2.33 -25.38
N LYS A 127 5.04 -1.58 -26.06
CA LYS A 127 4.81 -1.13 -27.45
C LYS A 127 5.06 -2.22 -28.51
N LYS A 128 5.64 -3.35 -28.18
CA LYS A 128 5.87 -4.47 -29.15
C LYS A 128 4.57 -5.10 -29.63
N ASP A 129 3.52 -5.06 -28.83
CA ASP A 129 2.20 -5.59 -29.17
C ASP A 129 1.17 -4.46 -29.10
N LYS A 130 0.44 -4.24 -30.20
CA LYS A 130 -0.53 -3.14 -30.32
C LYS A 130 -1.69 -3.26 -29.33
N ASP A 131 -2.14 -4.48 -29.05
CA ASP A 131 -3.23 -4.73 -28.11
C ASP A 131 -2.77 -4.48 -26.68
N VAL A 132 -1.56 -4.93 -26.34
CA VAL A 132 -0.96 -4.63 -25.02
C VAL A 132 -0.84 -3.13 -24.81
N TRP A 133 -0.30 -2.40 -25.78
CA TRP A 133 -0.14 -0.95 -25.68
C TRP A 133 -1.48 -0.21 -25.56
N LYS A 134 -2.48 -0.61 -26.36
CA LYS A 134 -3.84 -0.04 -26.30
C LYS A 134 -4.47 -0.27 -24.93
N ASN A 135 -4.48 -1.53 -24.45
CA ASN A 135 -5.09 -1.89 -23.18
C ASN A 135 -4.38 -1.22 -22.01
N PHE A 136 -3.03 -1.21 -22.02
CA PHE A 136 -2.23 -0.51 -21.00
C PHE A 136 -2.63 0.97 -20.86
N ASN A 137 -2.80 1.69 -21.97
CA ASN A 137 -3.19 3.10 -21.92
C ASN A 137 -4.63 3.33 -21.44
N ASN A 138 -5.51 2.34 -21.61
CA ASN A 138 -6.90 2.40 -21.15
C ASN A 138 -7.07 1.99 -19.68
N PHE A 139 -6.06 1.38 -19.05
CA PHE A 139 -6.13 1.03 -17.63
C PHE A 139 -6.07 2.28 -16.74
N PRO A 140 -6.72 2.26 -15.56
CA PRO A 140 -6.63 3.33 -14.58
C PRO A 140 -5.18 3.71 -14.27
N GLU A 141 -4.90 4.99 -14.14
CA GLU A 141 -3.53 5.47 -13.93
C GLU A 141 -2.90 4.86 -12.69
N LEU A 142 -3.61 4.85 -11.56
CA LEU A 142 -3.13 4.25 -10.32
C LEU A 142 -2.75 2.77 -10.50
N TYR A 143 -3.58 1.99 -11.21
CA TYR A 143 -3.27 0.59 -11.49
C TYR A 143 -1.95 0.45 -12.25
N ARG A 144 -1.77 1.23 -13.33
CA ARG A 144 -0.53 1.23 -14.12
C ARG A 144 0.69 1.57 -13.26
N ARG A 145 0.61 2.65 -12.46
CA ARG A 145 1.68 3.10 -11.57
C ARG A 145 2.06 2.00 -10.57
N ILE A 146 1.09 1.40 -9.89
CA ILE A 146 1.34 0.32 -8.92
C ILE A 146 2.02 -0.88 -9.57
N ARG A 147 1.51 -1.36 -10.71
CA ARG A 147 2.06 -2.54 -11.38
C ARG A 147 3.48 -2.31 -11.87
N ILE A 148 3.70 -1.21 -12.55
CA ILE A 148 5.02 -0.86 -13.08
C ILE A 148 6.01 -0.61 -11.93
N SER A 149 5.64 0.14 -10.90
CA SER A 149 6.50 0.38 -9.74
C SER A 149 6.92 -0.93 -9.05
N ASN A 150 5.98 -1.85 -8.86
CA ASN A 150 6.28 -3.16 -8.28
C ASN A 150 7.24 -3.98 -9.16
N ILE A 151 7.10 -3.95 -10.48
CA ILE A 151 7.99 -4.62 -11.43
C ILE A 151 9.38 -3.97 -11.39
N GLN A 152 9.46 -2.63 -11.50
CA GLN A 152 10.73 -1.89 -11.48
C GLN A 152 11.51 -2.11 -10.18
N GLY A 153 10.80 -2.17 -9.05
CA GLY A 153 11.41 -2.46 -7.74
C GLY A 153 12.05 -3.85 -7.63
N GLN A 154 11.73 -4.77 -8.55
CA GLN A 154 12.27 -6.14 -8.56
C GLN A 154 13.49 -6.31 -9.48
N LYS A 155 13.97 -5.28 -10.17
CA LYS A 155 15.08 -5.38 -11.16
C LYS A 155 16.32 -6.08 -10.63
N LYS A 156 16.66 -5.93 -9.35
CA LYS A 156 17.80 -6.62 -8.71
C LYS A 156 17.60 -8.14 -8.57
N LYS A 157 16.39 -8.64 -8.75
CA LYS A 157 16.01 -10.07 -8.67
C LYS A 157 15.51 -10.53 -10.04
N SER A 158 16.41 -10.83 -10.97
CA SER A 158 16.13 -11.04 -12.38
C SER A 158 14.97 -12.02 -12.64
N ASP A 159 14.93 -13.16 -11.93
CA ASP A 159 13.88 -14.16 -12.12
C ASP A 159 12.50 -13.67 -11.72
N VAL A 160 12.43 -12.93 -10.57
CA VAL A 160 11.18 -12.34 -10.07
C VAL A 160 10.72 -11.24 -11.00
N TYR A 161 11.64 -10.37 -11.42
CA TYR A 161 11.37 -9.31 -12.39
C TYR A 161 10.79 -9.86 -13.69
N ASN A 162 11.47 -10.85 -14.29
CA ASN A 162 11.05 -11.44 -15.56
C ASN A 162 9.69 -12.15 -15.45
N LYS A 163 9.44 -12.89 -14.37
CA LYS A 163 8.13 -13.53 -14.11
C LYS A 163 7.03 -12.49 -13.96
N SER A 164 7.25 -11.45 -13.17
CA SER A 164 6.26 -10.39 -12.93
C SER A 164 5.95 -9.62 -14.20
N LEU A 165 6.97 -9.26 -14.97
CA LEU A 165 6.80 -8.54 -16.24
C LEU A 165 6.07 -9.41 -17.28
N LYS A 166 6.43 -10.67 -17.44
CA LYS A 166 5.76 -11.61 -18.35
C LYS A 166 4.29 -11.79 -17.98
N HIS A 167 3.99 -11.95 -16.69
CA HIS A 167 2.62 -12.05 -16.20
C HIS A 167 1.84 -10.77 -16.51
N PHE A 168 2.41 -9.60 -16.19
CA PHE A 168 1.77 -8.32 -16.46
C PHE A 168 1.45 -8.11 -17.95
N LEU A 169 2.38 -8.40 -18.85
CA LEU A 169 2.17 -8.30 -20.30
C LEU A 169 1.06 -9.22 -20.78
N LYS A 170 1.00 -10.46 -20.26
CA LYS A 170 -0.06 -11.44 -20.59
C LYS A 170 -1.42 -10.92 -20.15
N GLU A 171 -1.57 -10.55 -18.89
CA GLU A 171 -2.85 -10.05 -18.35
C GLU A 171 -3.29 -8.76 -19.06
N THR A 172 -2.33 -7.89 -19.39
CA THR A 172 -2.61 -6.66 -20.14
C THR A 172 -3.11 -6.96 -21.56
N LYS A 173 -2.53 -7.96 -22.24
CA LYS A 173 -3.01 -8.39 -23.58
C LYS A 173 -4.45 -8.90 -23.53
N GLU A 174 -4.80 -9.62 -22.47
CA GLU A 174 -6.15 -10.15 -22.22
C GLU A 174 -7.12 -9.06 -21.68
N ASN A 175 -6.67 -7.80 -21.57
CA ASN A 175 -7.41 -6.68 -20.98
C ASN A 175 -7.90 -6.97 -19.55
N ASN A 176 -7.12 -7.69 -18.77
CA ASN A 176 -7.45 -8.13 -17.43
C ASN A 176 -6.72 -7.31 -16.36
N ILE A 177 -7.48 -6.68 -15.45
CA ILE A 177 -6.99 -5.97 -14.27
C ILE A 177 -7.02 -6.94 -13.08
N TYR A 178 -5.89 -7.11 -12.38
CA TYR A 178 -5.75 -8.07 -11.28
C TYR A 178 -5.21 -7.44 -10.00
N GLY A 179 -5.50 -8.11 -8.86
CA GLY A 179 -5.05 -7.75 -7.51
C GLY A 179 -5.75 -6.52 -6.93
N ASP A 180 -5.61 -6.35 -5.61
CA ASP A 180 -6.21 -5.23 -4.88
C ASP A 180 -5.36 -3.97 -5.08
N TRP A 181 -5.76 -3.12 -6.01
CA TRP A 181 -5.04 -1.89 -6.35
C TRP A 181 -5.80 -0.62 -5.91
N ASP A 182 -7.10 -0.73 -5.69
CA ASP A 182 -8.03 0.38 -5.41
C ASP A 182 -8.54 0.40 -3.95
N ASP A 183 -8.02 -0.51 -3.11
CA ASP A 183 -8.43 -0.67 -1.70
C ASP A 183 -9.97 -0.77 -1.54
N ASN A 184 -10.59 -1.67 -2.30
CA ASN A 184 -12.05 -1.87 -2.35
C ASN A 184 -12.82 -0.62 -2.82
N GLY A 185 -12.32 0.06 -3.84
CA GLY A 185 -12.93 1.23 -4.45
C GLY A 185 -12.64 2.56 -3.75
N ARG A 186 -11.79 2.59 -2.70
CA ARG A 186 -11.43 3.85 -2.02
C ARG A 186 -10.56 4.77 -2.88
N LEU A 187 -9.78 4.19 -3.78
CA LEU A 187 -8.73 4.89 -4.52
C LEU A 187 -9.06 5.13 -5.99
N THR A 188 -10.28 4.82 -6.43
CA THR A 188 -10.69 4.95 -7.84
C THR A 188 -10.52 6.37 -8.38
N ASP A 189 -10.75 7.41 -7.57
CA ASP A 189 -10.80 8.82 -7.97
C ASP A 189 -9.56 9.62 -7.52
N ILE A 190 -8.43 8.97 -7.30
CA ILE A 190 -7.23 9.64 -6.75
C ILE A 190 -6.37 10.29 -7.84
N TYR A 191 -6.48 9.81 -9.08
CA TYR A 191 -5.73 10.31 -10.24
C TYR A 191 -6.63 10.73 -11.41
N ASP A 192 -7.95 10.75 -11.18
CA ASP A 192 -8.96 11.22 -12.14
C ASP A 192 -9.25 12.73 -12.00
#